data_a070fd99db757f9ee6805b01b330c8bf
#
_entry.id   a070fd99db757f9ee6805b01b330c8bf
#
_cell.length_a   1.000
_cell.length_b   1.000
_cell.length_c   1.000
_cell.angle_alpha   90.00
_cell.angle_beta   90.00
_cell.angle_gamma   90.00
#
_symmetry.space_group_name_H-M   'P 1'
#
loop_
_entity.id
_entity.type
_entity.pdbx_description
1 polymer ?
#
loop_
_entity_poly.entity_id
_entity_poly.type
_entity_poly.pdbx_seq_one_letter_code
_entity_poly.pdbx_strand_id
1 'polypeptide(L)'
;MRIANFLFTLAIFSLAFLLLIPLHSQQKPSSFLIVNAQLADGTGAPLRQANVRVNFNHIEEIGDLTPEKGESIIDAKGLVLAPGFIDIHNHSAEGILTDPLAESQIAQGITSLVVGPDGESPWPIITWVRSVEQLHTAPNVAIFAGHATIREQAMGKDYKRTATPDEIRLMEQFLGQAMNQQALGLSSGLEYEVGSYSDTAELVALAKVAAEHGGIYMTHIRDEADKSFEALNEEITIAEGAHISVEHSHIKLGTVAVQGKAAAYINIINDARRRGVDFMADCYPYDAWHANLKVLIPDKRYENPKSVAKGLGDVGGASHITITEFKPNPGYAGHTLADLAKAAHISDVNMFIRLVREGDAANTEASIICQSMIESDIKAFYLQPWVMVASDGGIGASHPRGAGTFPRVLGVYVREKHWLTLPEAIRKMTSLPAQRLGWKDRGTIRVGAYADLVLFNPDTVIDRSTYTNPTTLPTGIEKVFVNGVLVWDNAKPTSARPGLFLGRAGAPIELLN
;
A
#
# COMPACT_ATOMS: atom_id res chain seq x y z
N MET A 1 -47.44 72.34 7.25
CA MET A 1 -46.61 71.69 8.27
C MET A 1 -45.71 70.71 7.56
N ARG A 2 -44.41 70.85 7.67
CA ARG A 2 -43.39 70.25 6.80
C ARG A 2 -42.96 68.89 7.35
N ILE A 3 -42.96 67.88 6.48
CA ILE A 3 -42.43 66.52 6.74
C ILE A 3 -41.03 66.50 6.09
N ALA A 4 -40.02 66.28 6.90
CA ALA A 4 -38.64 66.14 6.44
C ALA A 4 -38.35 64.67 6.08
N ASN A 5 -37.90 64.45 4.84
CA ASN A 5 -37.39 63.17 4.37
C ASN A 5 -35.94 63.00 4.84
N PHE A 6 -35.64 61.90 5.54
CA PHE A 6 -34.28 61.43 5.84
C PHE A 6 -33.97 60.25 4.94
N LEU A 7 -33.13 60.44 3.95
CA LEU A 7 -32.54 59.41 3.11
C LEU A 7 -31.31 58.82 3.83
N PHE A 8 -31.42 57.55 4.21
CA PHE A 8 -30.30 56.76 4.74
C PHE A 8 -29.63 56.08 3.55
N THR A 9 -28.43 56.50 3.22
CA THR A 9 -27.58 55.86 2.22
C THR A 9 -26.79 54.74 2.87
N LEU A 10 -27.16 53.48 2.55
CA LEU A 10 -26.43 52.28 3.01
C LEU A 10 -25.25 52.05 2.05
N ALA A 11 -24.07 52.31 2.49
CA ALA A 11 -22.83 51.95 1.77
C ALA A 11 -22.52 50.47 2.07
N ILE A 12 -22.70 49.58 1.10
CA ILE A 12 -22.31 48.18 1.16
C ILE A 12 -20.82 48.13 0.85
N PHE A 13 -19.99 47.93 1.87
CA PHE A 13 -18.58 47.54 1.71
C PHE A 13 -18.53 46.04 1.40
N SER A 14 -18.43 45.68 0.12
CA SER A 14 -18.08 44.32 -0.30
C SER A 14 -16.58 44.10 -0.04
N LEU A 15 -16.25 43.46 1.07
CA LEU A 15 -14.91 42.98 1.34
C LEU A 15 -14.69 41.71 0.52
N ALA A 16 -14.12 41.87 -0.67
CA ALA A 16 -13.62 40.73 -1.45
C ALA A 16 -12.40 40.16 -0.74
N PHE A 17 -12.60 39.10 0.04
CA PHE A 17 -11.50 38.23 0.49
C PHE A 17 -11.01 37.47 -0.75
N LEU A 18 -10.02 38.03 -1.45
CA LEU A 18 -9.19 37.26 -2.36
C LEU A 18 -8.42 36.23 -1.48
N LEU A 19 -8.92 35.00 -1.46
CA LEU A 19 -8.14 33.84 -1.08
C LEU A 19 -6.98 33.76 -2.07
N LEU A 20 -5.83 34.28 -1.66
CA LEU A 20 -4.53 33.98 -2.27
C LEU A 20 -4.28 32.48 -2.05
N ILE A 21 -4.83 31.64 -2.92
CA ILE A 21 -4.34 30.28 -3.10
C ILE A 21 -2.90 30.47 -3.58
N PRO A 22 -1.88 30.04 -2.83
CA PRO A 22 -0.52 30.08 -3.33
C PRO A 22 -0.51 29.26 -4.61
N LEU A 23 -0.29 29.90 -5.76
CA LEU A 23 0.08 29.21 -6.98
C LEU A 23 1.38 28.46 -6.65
N HIS A 24 1.27 27.18 -6.29
CA HIS A 24 2.40 26.29 -6.25
C HIS A 24 2.90 26.18 -7.69
N SER A 25 3.98 26.89 -7.99
CA SER A 25 4.63 26.73 -9.28
C SER A 25 5.08 25.26 -9.34
N GLN A 26 4.49 24.48 -10.22
CA GLN A 26 5.02 23.15 -10.53
C GLN A 26 6.47 23.34 -10.93
N GLN A 27 7.38 22.82 -10.14
CA GLN A 27 8.78 22.80 -10.49
C GLN A 27 8.89 21.91 -11.73
N LYS A 28 9.17 22.53 -12.89
CA LYS A 28 9.32 21.78 -14.13
C LYS A 28 10.53 20.87 -14.03
N PRO A 29 10.46 19.63 -14.55
CA PRO A 29 11.62 18.77 -14.65
C PRO A 29 12.75 19.53 -15.35
N SER A 30 13.96 19.42 -14.81
CA SER A 30 15.17 20.01 -15.40
C SER A 30 16.12 18.90 -15.81
N SER A 31 17.01 19.19 -16.78
CA SER A 31 18.06 18.25 -17.15
C SER A 31 19.19 18.32 -16.13
N PHE A 32 19.72 17.15 -15.73
CA PHE A 32 20.83 17.05 -14.79
C PHE A 32 21.61 15.75 -14.99
N LEU A 33 22.86 15.73 -14.51
CA LEU A 33 23.72 14.56 -14.50
C LEU A 33 24.01 14.11 -13.07
N ILE A 34 23.70 12.86 -12.75
CA ILE A 34 24.13 12.20 -11.50
C ILE A 34 25.49 11.54 -11.78
N VAL A 35 26.51 11.93 -11.02
CA VAL A 35 27.86 11.39 -11.15
C VAL A 35 28.29 10.61 -9.91
N ASN A 36 29.32 9.74 -10.05
CA ASN A 36 29.93 8.98 -8.96
C ASN A 36 28.95 8.06 -8.21
N ALA A 37 27.93 7.52 -8.89
CA ALA A 37 26.95 6.61 -8.28
C ALA A 37 27.39 5.14 -8.39
N GLN A 38 27.05 4.35 -7.37
CA GLN A 38 26.97 2.89 -7.44
C GLN A 38 25.59 2.52 -7.96
N LEU A 39 25.49 2.19 -9.25
CA LEU A 39 24.22 1.94 -9.92
C LEU A 39 23.69 0.54 -9.60
N ALA A 40 22.52 0.47 -8.97
CA ALA A 40 21.65 -0.70 -8.87
C ALA A 40 20.48 -0.52 -9.84
N ASP A 41 20.55 -1.09 -11.03
CA ASP A 41 19.63 -0.76 -12.13
C ASP A 41 18.20 -1.33 -12.01
N GLY A 42 17.91 -2.06 -10.92
CA GLY A 42 16.62 -2.67 -10.65
C GLY A 42 16.46 -4.09 -11.22
N THR A 43 17.37 -4.59 -12.05
CA THR A 43 17.26 -5.93 -12.69
C THR A 43 17.68 -7.09 -11.78
N GLY A 44 18.32 -6.79 -10.64
CA GLY A 44 18.99 -7.80 -9.79
C GLY A 44 20.44 -8.06 -10.20
N ALA A 45 20.94 -7.40 -11.24
CA ALA A 45 22.35 -7.47 -11.64
C ALA A 45 23.27 -6.82 -10.59
N PRO A 46 24.54 -7.25 -10.49
CA PRO A 46 25.51 -6.64 -9.56
C PRO A 46 25.65 -5.13 -9.78
N LEU A 47 25.90 -4.40 -8.68
CA LEU A 47 26.14 -2.96 -8.74
C LEU A 47 27.35 -2.66 -9.64
N ARG A 48 27.27 -1.54 -10.36
CA ARG A 48 28.35 -1.02 -11.17
C ARG A 48 28.47 0.49 -11.01
N GLN A 49 29.66 1.03 -11.17
CA GLN A 49 29.84 2.48 -11.22
C GLN A 49 29.33 3.01 -12.56
N ALA A 50 28.47 4.02 -12.53
CA ALA A 50 27.98 4.69 -13.72
C ALA A 50 27.44 6.08 -13.39
N ASN A 51 27.51 6.99 -14.36
CA ASN A 51 26.82 8.27 -14.35
C ASN A 51 25.48 8.12 -15.09
N VAL A 52 24.46 8.89 -14.68
CA VAL A 52 23.11 8.85 -15.26
C VAL A 52 22.68 10.26 -15.59
N ARG A 53 22.44 10.54 -16.88
CA ARG A 53 21.86 11.78 -17.36
C ARG A 53 20.35 11.66 -17.42
N VAL A 54 19.69 12.63 -16.82
CA VAL A 54 18.24 12.79 -16.86
C VAL A 54 17.92 14.02 -17.71
N ASN A 55 17.03 13.84 -18.69
CA ASN A 55 16.51 14.93 -19.50
C ASN A 55 15.01 15.08 -19.25
N PHE A 56 14.62 16.14 -18.57
CA PHE A 56 13.26 16.36 -18.05
C PHE A 56 12.80 15.21 -17.16
N ASN A 57 11.90 14.37 -17.64
CA ASN A 57 11.29 13.28 -16.87
C ASN A 57 11.80 11.89 -17.27
N HIS A 58 12.78 11.78 -18.16
CA HIS A 58 13.32 10.51 -18.63
C HIS A 58 14.83 10.38 -18.46
N ILE A 59 15.28 9.15 -18.33
CA ILE A 59 16.69 8.79 -18.35
C ILE A 59 17.15 8.84 -19.81
N GLU A 60 18.12 9.71 -20.12
CA GLU A 60 18.62 9.94 -21.47
C GLU A 60 19.87 9.10 -21.79
N GLU A 61 20.84 9.06 -20.86
CA GLU A 61 22.09 8.36 -21.05
C GLU A 61 22.58 7.70 -19.75
N ILE A 62 23.32 6.60 -19.89
CA ILE A 62 23.94 5.89 -18.77
C ILE A 62 25.34 5.42 -19.19
N GLY A 63 26.37 5.75 -18.43
CA GLY A 63 27.74 5.31 -18.71
C GLY A 63 28.80 6.16 -18.05
N ASP A 64 29.96 6.23 -18.68
CA ASP A 64 31.05 7.15 -18.30
C ASP A 64 30.81 8.49 -19.00
N LEU A 65 29.90 9.30 -18.40
CA LEU A 65 29.46 10.57 -18.97
C LEU A 65 30.21 11.72 -18.36
N THR A 66 30.51 12.73 -19.17
CA THR A 66 31.06 14.01 -18.73
C THR A 66 29.97 15.07 -18.70
N PRO A 67 30.02 16.03 -17.75
CA PRO A 67 29.06 17.13 -17.70
C PRO A 67 29.07 17.97 -18.98
N GLU A 68 27.88 18.35 -19.44
CA GLU A 68 27.69 19.29 -20.53
C GLU A 68 27.73 20.74 -20.01
N LYS A 69 27.96 21.67 -20.93
CA LYS A 69 28.05 23.11 -20.57
C LYS A 69 26.72 23.62 -19.99
N GLY A 70 26.74 23.97 -18.70
CA GLY A 70 25.57 24.52 -18.00
C GLY A 70 24.63 23.45 -17.43
N GLU A 71 25.00 22.17 -17.53
CA GLU A 71 24.24 21.06 -16.94
C GLU A 71 24.35 21.08 -15.40
N SER A 72 23.24 20.85 -14.72
CA SER A 72 23.22 20.69 -13.26
C SER A 72 23.86 19.34 -12.89
N ILE A 73 24.77 19.34 -11.92
CA ILE A 73 25.47 18.13 -11.50
C ILE A 73 25.03 17.75 -10.08
N ILE A 74 24.70 16.48 -9.90
CA ILE A 74 24.42 15.86 -8.61
C ILE A 74 25.51 14.82 -8.34
N ASP A 75 26.42 15.14 -7.43
CA ASP A 75 27.47 14.20 -7.02
C ASP A 75 26.91 13.20 -6.00
N ALA A 76 26.78 11.95 -6.41
CA ALA A 76 26.32 10.85 -5.57
C ALA A 76 27.34 10.42 -4.51
N LYS A 77 28.60 10.85 -4.60
CA LYS A 77 29.64 10.54 -3.60
C LYS A 77 29.80 9.06 -3.25
N GLY A 78 29.56 8.18 -4.20
CA GLY A 78 29.61 6.74 -4.00
C GLY A 78 28.34 6.09 -3.39
N LEU A 79 27.28 6.86 -3.17
CA LEU A 79 25.98 6.34 -2.73
C LEU A 79 25.36 5.43 -3.80
N VAL A 80 24.41 4.60 -3.38
CA VAL A 80 23.65 3.75 -4.29
C VAL A 80 22.55 4.54 -4.97
N LEU A 81 22.56 4.52 -6.30
CA LEU A 81 21.46 5.01 -7.14
C LEU A 81 20.63 3.82 -7.61
N ALA A 82 19.35 3.81 -7.30
CA ALA A 82 18.39 2.79 -7.70
C ALA A 82 17.14 3.41 -8.34
N PRO A 83 16.30 2.61 -9.05
CA PRO A 83 14.97 3.07 -9.43
C PRO A 83 14.16 3.43 -8.18
N GLY A 84 13.25 4.37 -8.30
CA GLY A 84 12.30 4.67 -7.24
C GLY A 84 11.46 3.45 -6.87
N PHE A 85 11.19 3.28 -5.59
CA PHE A 85 10.47 2.12 -5.10
C PHE A 85 8.98 2.21 -5.46
N ILE A 86 8.39 1.05 -5.76
CA ILE A 86 6.98 0.88 -6.08
C ILE A 86 6.33 0.10 -4.95
N ASP A 87 5.46 0.75 -4.20
CA ASP A 87 4.68 0.10 -3.15
C ASP A 87 3.37 -0.40 -3.74
N ILE A 88 3.33 -1.71 -4.05
CA ILE A 88 2.21 -2.34 -4.74
C ILE A 88 0.98 -2.55 -3.83
N HIS A 89 1.15 -2.43 -2.51
CA HIS A 89 0.12 -2.64 -1.52
C HIS A 89 0.14 -1.49 -0.50
N ASN A 90 -0.68 -0.45 -0.73
CA ASN A 90 -0.68 0.77 0.07
C ASN A 90 -2.09 1.27 0.38
N HIS A 91 -2.36 1.59 1.63
CA HIS A 91 -3.65 2.06 2.15
C HIS A 91 -3.79 3.59 2.20
N SER A 92 -3.08 4.32 1.32
CA SER A 92 -3.10 5.79 1.32
C SER A 92 -4.20 6.43 0.45
N ALA A 93 -5.24 5.70 0.04
CA ALA A 93 -6.26 6.27 -0.85
C ALA A 93 -6.94 7.54 -0.29
N GLU A 94 -7.18 7.60 1.02
CA GLU A 94 -7.70 8.78 1.69
C GLU A 94 -6.57 9.71 2.17
N GLY A 95 -5.50 9.13 2.70
CA GLY A 95 -4.36 9.87 3.24
C GLY A 95 -3.73 10.81 2.22
N ILE A 96 -3.61 10.38 0.95
CA ILE A 96 -3.01 11.20 -0.12
C ILE A 96 -3.83 12.46 -0.45
N LEU A 97 -5.14 12.46 -0.17
CA LEU A 97 -6.00 13.62 -0.36
C LEU A 97 -5.80 14.68 0.75
N THR A 98 -5.30 14.28 1.90
CA THR A 98 -5.04 15.16 3.06
C THR A 98 -3.57 15.54 3.19
N ASP A 99 -2.66 14.64 2.82
CA ASP A 99 -1.22 14.87 2.75
C ASP A 99 -0.67 14.49 1.35
N PRO A 100 -0.80 15.37 0.36
CA PRO A 100 -0.34 15.09 -1.00
C PRO A 100 1.20 15.09 -1.15
N LEU A 101 1.95 15.54 -0.15
CA LEU A 101 3.40 15.35 -0.11
C LEU A 101 3.78 13.92 0.24
N ALA A 102 2.90 13.20 0.95
CA ALA A 102 3.12 11.82 1.36
C ALA A 102 4.50 11.61 2.00
N GLU A 103 4.85 12.48 2.96
CA GLU A 103 6.20 12.57 3.51
C GLU A 103 6.72 11.22 4.01
N SER A 104 5.88 10.46 4.75
CA SER A 104 6.25 9.13 5.26
C SER A 104 6.52 8.10 4.15
N GLN A 105 6.01 8.32 2.95
CA GLN A 105 6.19 7.44 1.81
C GLN A 105 7.45 7.80 1.03
N ILE A 106 7.59 9.08 0.62
CA ILE A 106 8.76 9.52 -0.13
C ILE A 106 10.05 9.43 0.69
N ALA A 107 9.98 9.60 2.02
CA ALA A 107 11.12 9.41 2.94
C ALA A 107 11.70 7.98 2.90
N GLN A 108 10.90 6.99 2.49
CA GLN A 108 11.33 5.60 2.31
C GLN A 108 11.94 5.33 0.92
N GLY A 109 11.92 6.30 0.00
CA GLY A 109 12.32 6.11 -1.40
C GLY A 109 11.18 5.67 -2.31
N ILE A 110 9.94 5.65 -1.83
CA ILE A 110 8.77 5.27 -2.62
C ILE A 110 8.42 6.40 -3.58
N THR A 111 8.32 6.08 -4.86
CA THR A 111 7.96 7.01 -5.94
C THR A 111 6.60 6.72 -6.56
N SER A 112 6.06 5.52 -6.30
CA SER A 112 4.75 5.12 -6.81
C SER A 112 3.98 4.34 -5.74
N LEU A 113 2.73 4.76 -5.48
CA LEU A 113 1.80 4.13 -4.55
C LEU A 113 0.70 3.43 -5.34
N VAL A 114 0.45 2.17 -5.06
CA VAL A 114 -0.72 1.44 -5.58
C VAL A 114 -1.72 1.29 -4.45
N VAL A 115 -2.86 1.96 -4.59
CA VAL A 115 -3.91 2.02 -3.56
C VAL A 115 -5.13 1.18 -3.94
N GLY A 116 -6.06 1.04 -2.99
CA GLY A 116 -7.26 0.24 -3.16
C GLY A 116 -7.04 -1.27 -3.05
N PRO A 117 -6.08 -1.77 -2.21
CA PRO A 117 -5.95 -3.19 -1.92
C PRO A 117 -7.12 -3.69 -1.06
N ASP A 118 -7.15 -5.00 -0.77
CA ASP A 118 -7.99 -5.65 0.22
C ASP A 118 -9.50 -5.42 0.05
N GLY A 119 -9.93 -5.14 -1.18
CA GLY A 119 -11.33 -5.05 -1.56
C GLY A 119 -12.00 -3.69 -1.32
N GLU A 120 -11.28 -2.71 -0.80
CA GLU A 120 -11.82 -1.37 -0.57
C GLU A 120 -11.16 -0.33 -1.49
N SER A 121 -11.97 0.45 -2.17
CA SER A 121 -11.49 1.55 -3.02
C SER A 121 -12.45 2.73 -2.99
N PRO A 122 -11.99 3.97 -3.24
CA PRO A 122 -12.86 5.09 -3.51
C PRO A 122 -13.83 4.81 -4.67
N TRP A 123 -15.05 5.32 -4.56
CA TRP A 123 -16.06 5.16 -5.58
C TRP A 123 -16.86 6.45 -5.83
N PRO A 124 -17.14 6.87 -7.09
CA PRO A 124 -16.54 6.33 -8.33
C PRO A 124 -15.04 6.62 -8.43
N ILE A 125 -14.27 5.68 -8.97
CA ILE A 125 -12.80 5.82 -9.10
C ILE A 125 -12.41 7.12 -9.80
N ILE A 126 -13.10 7.48 -10.89
CA ILE A 126 -12.80 8.68 -11.67
C ILE A 126 -12.89 9.97 -10.84
N THR A 127 -13.79 10.03 -9.86
CA THR A 127 -13.94 11.19 -8.98
C THR A 127 -12.70 11.34 -8.08
N TRP A 128 -12.23 10.23 -7.55
CA TRP A 128 -11.02 10.21 -6.73
C TRP A 128 -9.77 10.57 -7.56
N VAL A 129 -9.64 9.99 -8.78
CA VAL A 129 -8.54 10.30 -9.70
C VAL A 129 -8.47 11.80 -10.00
N ARG A 130 -9.61 12.44 -10.31
CA ARG A 130 -9.66 13.89 -10.53
C ARG A 130 -9.23 14.69 -9.30
N SER A 131 -9.58 14.24 -8.10
CA SER A 131 -9.13 14.89 -6.87
C SER A 131 -7.60 14.79 -6.69
N VAL A 132 -7.02 13.61 -6.95
CA VAL A 132 -5.55 13.40 -6.91
C VAL A 132 -4.84 14.29 -7.93
N GLU A 133 -5.34 14.34 -9.17
CA GLU A 133 -4.75 15.20 -10.23
C GLU A 133 -4.84 16.69 -9.89
N GLN A 134 -5.96 17.16 -9.32
CA GLN A 134 -6.12 18.56 -8.91
C GLN A 134 -5.21 18.95 -7.74
N LEU A 135 -4.96 18.02 -6.82
CA LEU A 135 -4.10 18.25 -5.66
C LEU A 135 -2.62 18.24 -6.03
N HIS A 136 -2.25 17.55 -7.11
CA HIS A 136 -0.87 17.21 -7.43
C HIS A 136 -0.18 16.53 -6.25
N THR A 137 0.25 15.32 -6.40
CA THR A 137 0.90 14.52 -5.36
C THR A 137 2.42 14.48 -5.54
N ALA A 138 3.20 14.24 -4.49
CA ALA A 138 4.62 14.04 -4.66
C ALA A 138 4.93 12.68 -5.30
N PRO A 139 4.40 11.53 -4.83
CA PRO A 139 4.53 10.25 -5.53
C PRO A 139 3.52 10.11 -6.67
N ASN A 140 3.82 9.25 -7.63
CA ASN A 140 2.83 8.70 -8.55
C ASN A 140 1.81 7.85 -7.80
N VAL A 141 0.58 7.74 -8.34
CA VAL A 141 -0.50 6.95 -7.73
C VAL A 141 -1.20 6.10 -8.78
N ALA A 142 -1.53 4.86 -8.43
CA ALA A 142 -2.36 3.96 -9.22
C ALA A 142 -3.37 3.28 -8.29
N ILE A 143 -4.43 2.64 -8.83
CA ILE A 143 -5.53 2.15 -8.00
C ILE A 143 -6.08 0.81 -8.50
N PHE A 144 -6.45 -0.07 -7.56
CA PHE A 144 -7.31 -1.23 -7.80
C PHE A 144 -8.78 -0.88 -7.61
N ALA A 145 -9.67 -1.63 -8.27
CA ALA A 145 -11.09 -1.60 -8.01
C ALA A 145 -11.44 -2.60 -6.88
N GLY A 146 -11.97 -2.10 -5.78
CA GLY A 146 -12.27 -2.91 -4.60
C GLY A 146 -13.55 -3.72 -4.75
N HIS A 147 -13.47 -5.05 -4.57
CA HIS A 147 -14.60 -5.98 -4.59
C HIS A 147 -15.67 -5.62 -3.56
N ALA A 148 -15.28 -5.36 -2.31
CA ALA A 148 -16.22 -4.99 -1.24
C ALA A 148 -16.98 -3.71 -1.60
N THR A 149 -16.27 -2.69 -2.11
CA THR A 149 -16.89 -1.45 -2.58
C THR A 149 -17.90 -1.72 -3.71
N ILE A 150 -17.53 -2.51 -4.72
CA ILE A 150 -18.40 -2.85 -5.85
C ILE A 150 -19.62 -3.64 -5.36
N ARG A 151 -19.43 -4.58 -4.43
CA ARG A 151 -20.49 -5.40 -3.84
C ARG A 151 -21.50 -4.56 -3.07
N GLU A 152 -21.05 -3.58 -2.27
CA GLU A 152 -21.93 -2.63 -1.59
C GLU A 152 -22.69 -1.73 -2.56
N GLN A 153 -22.06 -1.31 -3.67
CA GLN A 153 -22.77 -0.55 -4.71
C GLN A 153 -23.87 -1.36 -5.38
N ALA A 154 -23.68 -2.66 -5.57
CA ALA A 154 -24.66 -3.53 -6.23
C ALA A 154 -25.77 -4.01 -5.29
N MET A 155 -25.47 -4.30 -4.04
CA MET A 155 -26.38 -4.96 -3.08
C MET A 155 -26.87 -4.02 -1.97
N GLY A 156 -26.28 -2.82 -1.82
CA GLY A 156 -26.58 -1.91 -0.73
C GLY A 156 -26.27 -2.55 0.63
N LYS A 157 -27.19 -2.40 1.58
CA LYS A 157 -27.03 -2.97 2.94
C LYS A 157 -27.31 -4.48 3.02
N ASP A 158 -27.81 -5.11 1.95
CA ASP A 158 -28.19 -6.53 1.91
C ASP A 158 -27.03 -7.46 1.48
N TYR A 159 -25.80 -7.03 1.67
CA TYR A 159 -24.60 -7.77 1.26
C TYR A 159 -24.29 -9.01 2.11
N LYS A 160 -24.98 -9.23 3.26
CA LYS A 160 -24.68 -10.32 4.21
C LYS A 160 -25.25 -11.69 3.76
N ARG A 161 -25.17 -11.98 2.48
CA ARG A 161 -25.63 -13.20 1.81
C ARG A 161 -24.90 -13.40 0.49
N THR A 162 -24.97 -14.57 -0.10
CA THR A 162 -24.52 -14.79 -1.49
C THR A 162 -25.30 -13.91 -2.45
N ALA A 163 -24.61 -13.31 -3.43
CA ALA A 163 -25.22 -12.46 -4.44
C ALA A 163 -26.06 -13.29 -5.43
N THR A 164 -27.13 -12.69 -5.91
CA THR A 164 -27.91 -13.27 -7.00
C THR A 164 -27.18 -13.09 -8.35
N PRO A 165 -27.55 -13.89 -9.39
CA PRO A 165 -26.94 -13.70 -10.72
C PRO A 165 -27.12 -12.30 -11.30
N ASP A 166 -28.22 -11.59 -10.97
CA ASP A 166 -28.46 -10.21 -11.41
C ASP A 166 -27.51 -9.21 -10.72
N GLU A 167 -27.28 -9.41 -9.42
CA GLU A 167 -26.34 -8.60 -8.64
C GLU A 167 -24.90 -8.83 -9.10
N ILE A 168 -24.51 -10.08 -9.42
CA ILE A 168 -23.20 -10.38 -10.01
C ILE A 168 -23.04 -9.66 -11.35
N ARG A 169 -24.04 -9.69 -12.23
CA ARG A 169 -23.99 -8.94 -13.50
C ARG A 169 -23.86 -7.42 -13.29
N LEU A 170 -24.48 -6.88 -12.25
CA LEU A 170 -24.32 -5.46 -11.91
C LEU A 170 -22.90 -5.16 -11.40
N MET A 171 -22.33 -6.04 -10.57
CA MET A 171 -20.94 -5.93 -10.13
C MET A 171 -19.95 -6.02 -11.30
N GLU A 172 -20.19 -6.92 -12.26
CA GLU A 172 -19.39 -7.02 -13.51
C GLU A 172 -19.42 -5.70 -14.30
N GLN A 173 -20.59 -5.04 -14.41
CA GLN A 173 -20.72 -3.74 -15.07
C GLN A 173 -19.93 -2.64 -14.33
N PHE A 174 -20.02 -2.58 -13.00
CA PHE A 174 -19.26 -1.62 -12.20
C PHE A 174 -17.76 -1.84 -12.31
N LEU A 175 -17.31 -3.10 -12.27
CA LEU A 175 -15.90 -3.43 -12.47
C LEU A 175 -15.44 -3.04 -13.88
N GLY A 176 -16.21 -3.36 -14.92
CA GLY A 176 -15.93 -2.93 -16.30
C GLY A 176 -15.79 -1.40 -16.42
N GLN A 177 -16.65 -0.65 -15.73
CA GLN A 177 -16.53 0.80 -15.65
C GLN A 177 -15.22 1.24 -14.98
N ALA A 178 -14.86 0.64 -13.84
CA ALA A 178 -13.61 0.93 -13.14
C ALA A 178 -12.37 0.59 -13.99
N MET A 179 -12.42 -0.54 -14.70
CA MET A 179 -11.34 -0.96 -15.62
C MET A 179 -11.20 0.02 -16.80
N ASN A 180 -12.30 0.53 -17.34
CA ASN A 180 -12.27 1.60 -18.38
C ASN A 180 -11.68 2.92 -17.82
N GLN A 181 -11.82 3.17 -16.53
CA GLN A 181 -11.17 4.28 -15.81
C GLN A 181 -9.73 3.97 -15.38
N GLN A 182 -9.13 2.92 -15.97
CA GLN A 182 -7.75 2.52 -15.80
C GLN A 182 -7.38 1.92 -14.43
N ALA A 183 -8.35 1.41 -13.66
CA ALA A 183 -8.03 0.57 -12.52
C ALA A 183 -7.09 -0.57 -12.94
N LEU A 184 -6.13 -0.92 -12.10
CA LEU A 184 -5.10 -1.94 -12.38
C LEU A 184 -5.67 -3.36 -12.45
N GLY A 185 -6.81 -3.58 -11.81
CA GLY A 185 -7.47 -4.87 -11.70
C GLY A 185 -8.50 -4.85 -10.58
N LEU A 186 -8.87 -6.04 -10.14
CA LEU A 186 -9.77 -6.28 -9.01
C LEU A 186 -8.96 -6.57 -7.76
N SER A 187 -9.27 -5.90 -6.64
CA SER A 187 -8.79 -6.30 -5.31
C SER A 187 -9.92 -6.91 -4.49
N SER A 188 -9.61 -7.85 -3.58
CA SER A 188 -10.56 -8.38 -2.62
C SER A 188 -9.97 -8.55 -1.22
N GLY A 189 -10.83 -8.43 -0.19
CA GLY A 189 -10.51 -8.76 1.20
C GLY A 189 -11.57 -9.70 1.73
N LEU A 190 -11.31 -11.01 1.59
CA LEU A 190 -12.33 -12.03 1.80
C LEU A 190 -12.50 -12.42 3.28
N GLU A 191 -11.60 -12.00 4.14
CA GLU A 191 -11.72 -12.16 5.59
C GLU A 191 -12.58 -11.05 6.21
N TYR A 192 -12.64 -9.87 5.55
CA TYR A 192 -13.36 -8.71 6.05
C TYR A 192 -14.88 -8.80 5.85
N GLU A 193 -15.63 -7.97 6.56
CA GLU A 193 -17.10 -8.04 6.70
C GLU A 193 -17.81 -8.22 5.36
N VAL A 194 -17.59 -7.34 4.40
CA VAL A 194 -18.35 -7.36 3.13
C VAL A 194 -17.92 -8.50 2.23
N GLY A 195 -16.61 -8.66 2.03
CA GLY A 195 -16.02 -9.69 1.16
C GLY A 195 -16.31 -11.12 1.61
N SER A 196 -16.42 -11.33 2.92
CA SER A 196 -16.57 -12.67 3.51
C SER A 196 -17.91 -13.36 3.19
N TYR A 197 -18.93 -12.65 2.72
CA TYR A 197 -20.21 -13.20 2.30
C TYR A 197 -20.25 -13.59 0.81
N SER A 198 -19.20 -13.29 0.05
CA SER A 198 -19.08 -13.74 -1.35
C SER A 198 -18.69 -15.22 -1.42
N ASP A 199 -19.07 -15.87 -2.50
CA ASP A 199 -18.57 -17.19 -2.84
C ASP A 199 -17.50 -17.13 -3.94
N THR A 200 -16.81 -18.25 -4.17
CA THR A 200 -15.76 -18.36 -5.18
C THR A 200 -16.27 -18.10 -6.60
N ALA A 201 -17.55 -18.44 -6.89
CA ALA A 201 -18.12 -18.24 -8.23
C ALA A 201 -18.31 -16.76 -8.56
N GLU A 202 -18.74 -15.93 -7.59
CA GLU A 202 -18.80 -14.48 -7.72
C GLU A 202 -17.42 -13.90 -8.05
N LEU A 203 -16.39 -14.33 -7.32
CA LEU A 203 -15.02 -13.83 -7.52
C LEU A 203 -14.45 -14.26 -8.88
N VAL A 204 -14.71 -15.50 -9.33
CA VAL A 204 -14.31 -15.96 -10.67
C VAL A 204 -15.00 -15.14 -11.77
N ALA A 205 -16.29 -14.81 -11.60
CA ALA A 205 -17.02 -13.98 -12.57
C ALA A 205 -16.38 -12.58 -12.71
N LEU A 206 -16.14 -11.93 -11.57
CA LEU A 206 -15.52 -10.60 -11.56
C LEU A 206 -14.06 -10.63 -12.04
N ALA A 207 -13.28 -11.62 -11.62
CA ALA A 207 -11.89 -11.78 -12.06
C ALA A 207 -11.78 -11.97 -13.59
N LYS A 208 -12.76 -12.62 -14.26
CA LYS A 208 -12.84 -12.70 -15.72
C LYS A 208 -12.98 -11.33 -16.36
N VAL A 209 -13.84 -10.46 -15.80
CA VAL A 209 -13.97 -9.07 -16.30
C VAL A 209 -12.65 -8.32 -16.18
N ALA A 210 -11.93 -8.45 -15.05
CA ALA A 210 -10.62 -7.85 -14.89
C ALA A 210 -9.61 -8.39 -15.92
N ALA A 211 -9.60 -9.72 -16.14
CA ALA A 211 -8.71 -10.37 -17.12
C ALA A 211 -8.98 -9.90 -18.56
N GLU A 212 -10.24 -9.79 -18.97
CA GLU A 212 -10.66 -9.29 -20.30
C GLU A 212 -10.15 -7.86 -20.57
N HIS A 213 -9.97 -7.06 -19.51
CA HIS A 213 -9.40 -5.71 -19.60
C HIS A 213 -7.87 -5.69 -19.40
N GLY A 214 -7.20 -6.85 -19.30
CA GLY A 214 -5.75 -6.94 -19.07
C GLY A 214 -5.33 -6.53 -17.65
N GLY A 215 -6.24 -6.61 -16.68
CA GLY A 215 -5.95 -6.38 -15.27
C GLY A 215 -5.47 -7.63 -14.53
N ILE A 216 -5.15 -7.46 -13.25
CA ILE A 216 -4.76 -8.54 -12.34
C ILE A 216 -5.77 -8.69 -11.19
N TYR A 217 -5.71 -9.80 -10.47
CA TYR A 217 -6.48 -10.02 -9.24
C TYR A 217 -5.55 -10.01 -8.04
N MET A 218 -5.80 -9.09 -7.09
CA MET A 218 -5.06 -8.97 -5.83
C MET A 218 -5.99 -9.33 -4.68
N THR A 219 -5.52 -10.11 -3.70
CA THR A 219 -6.41 -10.55 -2.63
C THR A 219 -5.75 -10.73 -1.27
N HIS A 220 -6.36 -10.11 -0.26
CA HIS A 220 -6.36 -10.60 1.11
C HIS A 220 -7.28 -11.83 1.16
N ILE A 221 -6.73 -12.99 1.44
CA ILE A 221 -7.42 -14.27 1.37
C ILE A 221 -8.54 -14.40 2.40
N ARG A 222 -9.39 -15.42 2.27
CA ARG A 222 -10.61 -15.60 3.09
C ARG A 222 -10.32 -15.90 4.56
N ASP A 223 -9.18 -16.48 4.87
CA ASP A 223 -8.79 -16.88 6.23
C ASP A 223 -7.25 -16.90 6.30
N GLU A 224 -6.67 -16.02 7.08
CA GLU A 224 -5.21 -15.98 7.34
C GLU A 224 -4.86 -16.76 8.63
N ALA A 225 -5.84 -17.44 9.23
CA ALA A 225 -5.72 -18.23 10.43
C ALA A 225 -5.62 -19.74 10.12
N ASP A 226 -6.44 -20.54 10.80
CA ASP A 226 -6.38 -22.00 10.73
C ASP A 226 -6.63 -22.57 9.33
N LYS A 227 -7.41 -21.85 8.49
CA LYS A 227 -7.81 -22.25 7.13
C LYS A 227 -7.03 -21.54 6.04
N SER A 228 -5.87 -20.97 6.35
CA SER A 228 -5.08 -20.22 5.37
C SER A 228 -4.66 -21.07 4.16
N PHE A 229 -4.47 -22.38 4.34
CA PHE A 229 -4.18 -23.30 3.24
C PHE A 229 -5.37 -23.56 2.31
N GLU A 230 -6.58 -23.65 2.87
CA GLU A 230 -7.82 -23.73 2.09
C GLU A 230 -8.09 -22.41 1.35
N ALA A 231 -7.86 -21.27 2.00
CA ALA A 231 -8.02 -19.95 1.42
C ALA A 231 -7.01 -19.71 0.28
N LEU A 232 -5.76 -20.17 0.40
CA LEU A 232 -4.79 -20.18 -0.70
C LEU A 232 -5.28 -21.02 -1.89
N ASN A 233 -5.87 -22.19 -1.65
CA ASN A 233 -6.40 -23.02 -2.73
C ASN A 233 -7.63 -22.37 -3.39
N GLU A 234 -8.46 -21.60 -2.66
CA GLU A 234 -9.52 -20.79 -3.25
C GLU A 234 -8.97 -19.73 -4.19
N GLU A 235 -7.94 -18.98 -3.75
CA GLU A 235 -7.25 -17.98 -4.57
C GLU A 235 -6.71 -18.58 -5.88
N ILE A 236 -6.05 -19.74 -5.80
CA ILE A 236 -5.55 -20.48 -6.98
C ILE A 236 -6.72 -20.90 -7.88
N THR A 237 -7.85 -21.35 -7.31
CA THR A 237 -9.06 -21.71 -8.05
C THR A 237 -9.64 -20.51 -8.81
N ILE A 238 -9.63 -19.31 -8.19
CA ILE A 238 -10.08 -18.08 -8.84
C ILE A 238 -9.14 -17.74 -10.01
N ALA A 239 -7.83 -17.83 -9.79
CA ALA A 239 -6.83 -17.55 -10.82
C ALA A 239 -6.97 -18.49 -12.04
N GLU A 240 -7.11 -19.80 -11.79
CA GLU A 240 -7.30 -20.81 -12.83
C GLU A 240 -8.65 -20.64 -13.55
N GLY A 241 -9.73 -20.39 -12.78
CA GLY A 241 -11.09 -20.22 -13.33
C GLY A 241 -11.30 -18.95 -14.15
N ALA A 242 -10.55 -17.91 -13.88
CA ALA A 242 -10.60 -16.64 -14.60
C ALA A 242 -9.44 -16.46 -15.60
N HIS A 243 -8.44 -17.34 -15.62
CA HIS A 243 -7.20 -17.20 -16.40
C HIS A 243 -6.52 -15.84 -16.17
N ILE A 244 -6.40 -15.42 -14.91
CA ILE A 244 -5.90 -14.12 -14.48
C ILE A 244 -4.59 -14.26 -13.71
N SER A 245 -3.69 -13.28 -13.86
CA SER A 245 -2.52 -13.14 -12.99
C SER A 245 -2.97 -12.77 -11.58
N VAL A 246 -2.42 -13.43 -10.55
CA VAL A 246 -2.80 -13.21 -9.16
C VAL A 246 -1.67 -12.62 -8.34
N GLU A 247 -2.03 -11.68 -7.48
CA GLU A 247 -1.19 -11.08 -6.45
C GLU A 247 -1.74 -11.42 -5.06
N HIS A 248 -1.03 -12.29 -4.35
CA HIS A 248 -1.34 -12.64 -2.97
C HIS A 248 -0.89 -11.51 -2.04
N SER A 249 -1.84 -10.80 -1.45
CA SER A 249 -1.59 -9.68 -0.54
C SER A 249 -0.82 -10.13 0.72
N HIS A 250 0.19 -9.37 1.13
CA HIS A 250 0.90 -9.43 2.43
C HIS A 250 1.09 -10.86 2.97
N ILE A 251 1.64 -11.77 2.15
CA ILE A 251 1.80 -13.20 2.46
C ILE A 251 2.34 -13.44 3.87
N LYS A 252 1.59 -14.16 4.69
CA LYS A 252 1.94 -14.47 6.07
C LYS A 252 1.28 -15.75 6.58
N LEU A 253 1.76 -16.23 7.72
CA LEU A 253 1.13 -17.25 8.55
C LEU A 253 0.88 -16.63 9.92
N GLY A 254 -0.33 -16.11 10.11
CA GLY A 254 -0.67 -15.16 11.18
C GLY A 254 -1.11 -15.80 12.50
N THR A 255 -1.21 -17.13 12.61
CA THR A 255 -1.67 -17.81 13.82
C THR A 255 -0.76 -18.94 14.24
N VAL A 256 -0.83 -19.30 15.54
CA VAL A 256 -0.02 -20.37 16.15
C VAL A 256 -0.17 -21.70 15.44
N ALA A 257 -1.39 -22.02 14.94
CA ALA A 257 -1.68 -23.28 14.29
C ALA A 257 -0.94 -23.48 12.96
N VAL A 258 -0.56 -22.39 12.28
CA VAL A 258 0.09 -22.43 10.97
C VAL A 258 1.54 -21.96 10.98
N GLN A 259 2.03 -21.40 12.08
CA GLN A 259 3.44 -21.02 12.24
C GLN A 259 4.39 -22.18 11.92
N GLY A 260 5.51 -21.88 11.28
CA GLY A 260 6.52 -22.87 10.87
C GLY A 260 6.16 -23.66 9.62
N LYS A 261 5.03 -23.39 8.97
CA LYS A 261 4.55 -24.12 7.80
C LYS A 261 4.79 -23.40 6.46
N ALA A 262 5.61 -22.33 6.44
CA ALA A 262 5.90 -21.57 5.24
C ALA A 262 6.40 -22.45 4.07
N ALA A 263 7.22 -23.47 4.33
CA ALA A 263 7.70 -24.38 3.28
C ALA A 263 6.55 -25.13 2.59
N ALA A 264 5.56 -25.59 3.34
CA ALA A 264 4.38 -26.27 2.78
C ALA A 264 3.52 -25.30 1.98
N TYR A 265 3.33 -24.08 2.48
CA TYR A 265 2.59 -23.00 1.81
C TYR A 265 3.23 -22.63 0.47
N ILE A 266 4.55 -22.41 0.47
CA ILE A 266 5.37 -22.11 -0.72
C ILE A 266 5.29 -23.23 -1.75
N ASN A 267 5.26 -24.50 -1.31
CA ASN A 267 5.14 -25.63 -2.22
C ASN A 267 3.81 -25.63 -2.99
N ILE A 268 2.68 -25.30 -2.34
CA ILE A 268 1.37 -25.17 -3.01
C ILE A 268 1.43 -24.09 -4.09
N ILE A 269 2.00 -22.92 -3.77
CA ILE A 269 2.17 -21.81 -4.73
C ILE A 269 3.06 -22.25 -5.89
N ASN A 270 4.20 -22.87 -5.62
CA ASN A 270 5.10 -23.35 -6.67
C ASN A 270 4.47 -24.43 -7.53
N ASP A 271 3.59 -25.29 -7.00
CA ASP A 271 2.81 -26.26 -7.76
C ASP A 271 1.81 -25.57 -8.69
N ALA A 272 1.10 -24.54 -8.20
CA ALA A 272 0.21 -23.73 -9.04
C ALA A 272 0.99 -23.04 -10.17
N ARG A 273 2.14 -22.43 -9.85
CA ARG A 273 3.03 -21.81 -10.84
C ARG A 273 3.51 -22.80 -11.91
N ARG A 274 3.84 -24.05 -11.51
CA ARG A 274 4.21 -25.11 -12.47
C ARG A 274 3.06 -25.51 -13.39
N ARG A 275 1.82 -25.39 -12.94
CA ARG A 275 0.61 -25.59 -13.77
C ARG A 275 0.30 -24.42 -14.68
N GLY A 276 1.04 -23.32 -14.59
CA GLY A 276 0.89 -22.14 -15.44
C GLY A 276 0.12 -20.98 -14.81
N VAL A 277 -0.21 -21.03 -13.52
CA VAL A 277 -0.78 -19.88 -12.81
C VAL A 277 0.30 -18.80 -12.66
N ASP A 278 0.04 -17.61 -13.16
CA ASP A 278 0.92 -16.45 -12.93
C ASP A 278 0.67 -15.87 -11.55
N PHE A 279 1.36 -16.46 -10.56
CA PHE A 279 1.23 -16.15 -9.13
C PHE A 279 2.44 -15.37 -8.64
N MET A 280 2.21 -14.19 -8.05
CA MET A 280 3.17 -13.44 -7.23
C MET A 280 2.53 -13.08 -5.89
N ALA A 281 3.34 -12.59 -4.97
CA ALA A 281 2.89 -12.15 -3.65
C ALA A 281 3.70 -10.94 -3.20
N ASP A 282 3.16 -10.17 -2.28
CA ASP A 282 3.89 -9.14 -1.54
C ASP A 282 4.05 -9.50 -0.05
N CYS A 283 5.00 -8.85 0.62
CA CYS A 283 5.30 -9.08 2.02
C CYS A 283 5.92 -7.83 2.66
N TYR A 284 5.52 -7.51 3.90
CA TYR A 284 6.14 -6.47 4.71
C TYR A 284 7.11 -7.07 5.75
N PRO A 285 8.14 -6.34 6.20
CA PRO A 285 9.25 -6.88 7.00
C PRO A 285 9.04 -6.76 8.52
N TYR A 286 7.85 -7.05 9.01
CA TYR A 286 7.52 -6.99 10.44
C TYR A 286 6.87 -8.29 10.90
N ASP A 287 6.98 -8.60 12.19
CA ASP A 287 6.47 -9.82 12.83
C ASP A 287 5.07 -9.65 13.44
N ALA A 288 4.44 -8.51 13.17
CA ALA A 288 3.09 -8.19 13.59
C ALA A 288 2.25 -7.70 12.42
N TRP A 289 0.96 -7.96 12.46
CA TRP A 289 -0.03 -7.44 11.52
C TRP A 289 -0.95 -6.42 12.21
N HIS A 290 -1.63 -5.62 11.41
CA HIS A 290 -2.57 -4.58 11.87
C HIS A 290 -3.93 -4.80 11.21
N ALA A 291 -4.98 -4.80 12.01
CA ALA A 291 -6.37 -4.91 11.56
C ALA A 291 -7.34 -4.39 12.62
N ASN A 292 -8.64 -4.53 12.37
CA ASN A 292 -9.68 -4.32 13.36
C ASN A 292 -9.79 -5.53 14.31
N LEU A 293 -10.18 -5.28 15.57
CA LEU A 293 -10.25 -6.28 16.62
C LEU A 293 -11.12 -7.50 16.25
N LYS A 294 -12.20 -7.28 15.50
CA LYS A 294 -13.17 -8.32 15.13
C LYS A 294 -12.60 -9.38 14.19
N VAL A 295 -11.50 -9.11 13.47
CA VAL A 295 -10.84 -10.08 12.58
C VAL A 295 -10.37 -11.32 13.34
N LEU A 296 -10.08 -11.20 14.64
CA LEU A 296 -9.69 -12.31 15.51
C LEU A 296 -10.78 -13.40 15.66
N ILE A 297 -12.02 -13.14 15.24
CA ILE A 297 -13.15 -14.05 15.45
C ILE A 297 -13.77 -14.43 14.10
N PRO A 298 -13.20 -15.40 13.37
CA PRO A 298 -13.64 -15.74 12.02
C PRO A 298 -15.10 -16.22 11.92
N ASP A 299 -15.64 -16.83 12.99
CA ASP A 299 -17.04 -17.27 13.03
C ASP A 299 -18.04 -16.13 13.35
N LYS A 300 -17.54 -14.90 13.50
CA LYS A 300 -18.31 -13.66 13.74
C LYS A 300 -19.20 -13.69 15.00
N ARG A 301 -18.97 -14.63 15.92
CA ARG A 301 -19.66 -14.70 17.21
C ARG A 301 -18.90 -13.94 18.28
N TYR A 302 -18.75 -12.63 18.07
CA TYR A 302 -17.89 -11.71 18.83
C TYR A 302 -18.18 -11.65 20.34
N GLU A 303 -19.38 -12.01 20.77
CA GLU A 303 -19.79 -12.05 22.18
C GLU A 303 -19.84 -13.47 22.78
N ASN A 304 -19.53 -14.50 21.99
CA ASN A 304 -19.47 -15.86 22.48
C ASN A 304 -18.12 -16.13 23.16
N PRO A 305 -18.10 -16.41 24.50
CA PRO A 305 -16.85 -16.58 25.21
C PRO A 305 -15.93 -17.69 24.67
N LYS A 306 -16.49 -18.75 24.08
CA LYS A 306 -15.70 -19.85 23.52
C LYS A 306 -15.05 -19.44 22.20
N SER A 307 -15.78 -18.72 21.33
CA SER A 307 -15.23 -18.19 20.07
C SER A 307 -14.14 -17.18 20.36
N VAL A 308 -14.37 -16.25 21.30
CA VAL A 308 -13.38 -15.26 21.72
C VAL A 308 -12.15 -15.91 22.33
N ALA A 309 -12.32 -16.88 23.26
CA ALA A 309 -11.20 -17.60 23.85
C ALA A 309 -10.35 -18.34 22.79
N LYS A 310 -11.00 -18.91 21.75
CA LYS A 310 -10.29 -19.52 20.61
C LYS A 310 -9.50 -18.48 19.86
N GLY A 311 -10.12 -17.38 19.40
CA GLY A 311 -9.44 -16.34 18.63
C GLY A 311 -8.26 -15.70 19.36
N LEU A 312 -8.38 -15.46 20.67
CA LEU A 312 -7.25 -15.01 21.49
C LEU A 312 -6.14 -16.07 21.55
N GLY A 313 -6.49 -17.35 21.66
CA GLY A 313 -5.54 -18.48 21.67
C GLY A 313 -4.82 -18.63 20.32
N ASP A 314 -5.50 -18.39 19.21
CA ASP A 314 -4.96 -18.53 17.86
C ASP A 314 -3.77 -17.58 17.59
N VAL A 315 -3.70 -16.45 18.29
CA VAL A 315 -2.60 -15.48 18.18
C VAL A 315 -1.62 -15.51 19.36
N GLY A 316 -1.70 -16.54 20.22
CA GLY A 316 -0.78 -16.70 21.35
C GLY A 316 -1.24 -16.00 22.63
N GLY A 317 -2.42 -15.40 22.67
CA GLY A 317 -3.03 -14.78 23.83
C GLY A 317 -3.14 -13.25 23.79
N ALA A 318 -3.89 -12.70 24.74
CA ALA A 318 -4.20 -11.26 24.81
C ALA A 318 -2.98 -10.35 24.98
N SER A 319 -1.85 -10.85 25.47
CA SER A 319 -0.59 -10.09 25.58
C SER A 319 0.07 -9.79 24.24
N HIS A 320 -0.29 -10.50 23.18
CA HIS A 320 0.19 -10.29 21.81
C HIS A 320 -0.64 -9.26 21.05
N ILE A 321 -1.76 -8.77 21.62
CA ILE A 321 -2.70 -7.87 20.98
C ILE A 321 -2.58 -6.50 21.62
N THR A 322 -2.05 -5.51 20.90
CA THR A 322 -1.94 -4.12 21.34
C THR A 322 -3.02 -3.28 20.67
N ILE A 323 -3.81 -2.54 21.44
CA ILE A 323 -4.78 -1.57 20.92
C ILE A 323 -4.01 -0.38 20.35
N THR A 324 -4.25 -0.01 19.09
CA THR A 324 -3.63 1.15 18.46
C THR A 324 -4.55 2.36 18.42
N GLU A 325 -5.86 2.12 18.25
CA GLU A 325 -6.88 3.15 18.27
C GLU A 325 -8.18 2.60 18.84
N PHE A 326 -8.83 3.37 19.72
CA PHE A 326 -10.18 3.08 20.19
C PHE A 326 -10.89 4.39 20.55
N LYS A 327 -11.75 4.87 19.66
CA LYS A 327 -12.44 6.18 19.82
C LYS A 327 -13.22 6.33 21.11
N PRO A 328 -13.97 5.29 21.59
CA PRO A 328 -14.68 5.39 22.88
C PRO A 328 -13.75 5.63 24.08
N ASN A 329 -12.52 5.13 24.03
CA ASN A 329 -11.51 5.38 25.06
C ASN A 329 -10.11 5.48 24.45
N PRO A 330 -9.69 6.69 24.01
CA PRO A 330 -8.37 6.89 23.39
C PRO A 330 -7.19 6.52 24.31
N GLY A 331 -7.40 6.49 25.63
CA GLY A 331 -6.38 6.08 26.62
C GLY A 331 -6.03 4.58 26.56
N TYR A 332 -6.74 3.76 25.78
CA TYR A 332 -6.39 2.35 25.59
C TYR A 332 -5.29 2.15 24.53
N ALA A 333 -5.02 3.15 23.71
CA ALA A 333 -3.95 3.09 22.72
C ALA A 333 -2.58 2.85 23.37
N GLY A 334 -1.80 1.91 22.81
CA GLY A 334 -0.49 1.51 23.32
C GLY A 334 -0.52 0.46 24.43
N HIS A 335 -1.69 0.06 24.92
CA HIS A 335 -1.84 -1.01 25.91
C HIS A 335 -2.22 -2.34 25.28
N THR A 336 -1.73 -3.44 25.85
CA THR A 336 -2.18 -4.77 25.43
C THR A 336 -3.58 -5.07 25.96
N LEU A 337 -4.30 -5.96 25.26
CA LEU A 337 -5.61 -6.43 25.72
C LEU A 337 -5.52 -7.06 27.12
N ALA A 338 -4.41 -7.77 27.42
CA ALA A 338 -4.15 -8.34 28.73
C ALA A 338 -3.95 -7.26 29.81
N ASP A 339 -3.23 -6.18 29.53
CA ASP A 339 -3.03 -5.07 30.47
C ASP A 339 -4.36 -4.38 30.79
N LEU A 340 -5.19 -4.14 29.78
CA LEU A 340 -6.52 -3.55 29.95
C LEU A 340 -7.45 -4.47 30.78
N ALA A 341 -7.43 -5.78 30.50
CA ALA A 341 -8.19 -6.77 31.26
C ALA A 341 -7.78 -6.79 32.74
N LYS A 342 -6.47 -6.81 32.99
CA LYS A 342 -5.89 -6.74 34.34
C LYS A 342 -6.27 -5.46 35.08
N ALA A 343 -6.15 -4.30 34.43
CA ALA A 343 -6.52 -3.01 35.01
C ALA A 343 -8.02 -2.91 35.36
N ALA A 344 -8.87 -3.56 34.55
CA ALA A 344 -10.31 -3.61 34.77
C ALA A 344 -10.76 -4.73 35.72
N HIS A 345 -9.85 -5.58 36.20
CA HIS A 345 -10.13 -6.76 37.03
C HIS A 345 -11.14 -7.75 36.40
N ILE A 346 -11.04 -7.95 35.08
CA ILE A 346 -11.86 -8.91 34.33
C ILE A 346 -10.96 -9.85 33.51
N SER A 347 -11.54 -10.91 32.93
CA SER A 347 -10.80 -11.80 32.04
C SER A 347 -10.52 -11.15 30.68
N ASP A 348 -9.49 -11.62 29.96
CA ASP A 348 -9.16 -11.19 28.59
C ASP A 348 -10.36 -11.33 27.65
N VAL A 349 -11.09 -12.45 27.75
CA VAL A 349 -12.33 -12.72 27.00
C VAL A 349 -13.38 -11.63 27.27
N ASN A 350 -13.59 -11.26 28.53
CA ASN A 350 -14.56 -10.24 28.89
C ASN A 350 -14.10 -8.83 28.45
N MET A 351 -12.80 -8.56 28.44
CA MET A 351 -12.26 -7.29 27.91
C MET A 351 -12.49 -7.20 26.41
N PHE A 352 -12.22 -8.27 25.63
CA PHE A 352 -12.53 -8.31 24.22
C PHE A 352 -14.02 -8.01 23.95
N ILE A 353 -14.93 -8.74 24.62
CA ILE A 353 -16.38 -8.56 24.46
C ILE A 353 -16.79 -7.12 24.83
N ARG A 354 -16.18 -6.55 25.87
CA ARG A 354 -16.42 -5.17 26.26
C ARG A 354 -16.02 -4.18 25.18
N LEU A 355 -14.82 -4.32 24.59
CA LEU A 355 -14.36 -3.45 23.50
C LEU A 355 -15.28 -3.53 22.27
N VAL A 356 -15.74 -4.75 21.92
CA VAL A 356 -16.70 -4.92 20.82
C VAL A 356 -18.01 -4.18 21.13
N ARG A 357 -18.61 -4.36 22.32
CA ARG A 357 -19.87 -3.69 22.68
C ARG A 357 -19.76 -2.17 22.74
N GLU A 358 -18.68 -1.65 23.33
CA GLU A 358 -18.44 -0.20 23.40
C GLU A 358 -18.20 0.38 22.01
N GLY A 359 -17.50 -0.36 21.14
CA GLY A 359 -17.26 0.02 19.74
C GLY A 359 -18.57 0.03 18.93
N ASP A 360 -19.36 -1.03 19.00
CA ASP A 360 -20.66 -1.12 18.30
C ASP A 360 -21.62 -0.01 18.73
N ALA A 361 -21.68 0.29 20.03
CA ALA A 361 -22.50 1.39 20.57
C ALA A 361 -22.06 2.76 20.05
N ALA A 362 -20.78 2.94 19.71
CA ALA A 362 -20.20 4.16 19.16
C ALA A 362 -20.07 4.15 17.64
N ASN A 363 -20.56 3.11 16.96
CA ASN A 363 -20.40 2.88 15.51
C ASN A 363 -18.93 3.00 15.06
N THR A 364 -18.03 2.34 15.78
CA THR A 364 -16.59 2.27 15.51
C THR A 364 -16.04 0.91 15.94
N GLU A 365 -14.80 0.62 15.56
CA GLU A 365 -14.09 -0.59 15.99
C GLU A 365 -12.76 -0.23 16.64
N ALA A 366 -12.23 -1.12 17.48
CA ALA A 366 -10.87 -0.99 17.97
C ALA A 366 -9.90 -1.47 16.87
N SER A 367 -8.87 -0.68 16.60
CA SER A 367 -7.74 -1.08 15.76
C SER A 367 -6.65 -1.71 16.63
N ILE A 368 -6.01 -2.75 16.11
CA ILE A 368 -5.02 -3.54 16.85
C ILE A 368 -3.77 -3.81 16.02
N ILE A 369 -2.65 -3.97 16.71
CA ILE A 369 -1.46 -4.67 16.22
C ILE A 369 -1.40 -6.02 16.94
N CYS A 370 -1.18 -7.11 16.17
CA CYS A 370 -1.04 -8.44 16.72
C CYS A 370 0.31 -9.05 16.35
N GLN A 371 1.15 -9.33 17.36
CA GLN A 371 2.45 -9.98 17.21
C GLN A 371 2.30 -11.51 17.24
N SER A 372 1.98 -12.09 16.10
CA SER A 372 1.75 -13.52 15.98
C SER A 372 2.43 -14.17 14.79
N MET A 373 3.34 -13.46 14.12
CA MET A 373 4.16 -14.01 13.03
C MET A 373 5.55 -14.39 13.54
N ILE A 374 6.16 -15.42 12.93
CA ILE A 374 7.52 -15.82 13.28
C ILE A 374 8.52 -15.48 12.17
N GLU A 375 9.70 -15.07 12.59
CA GLU A 375 10.74 -14.57 11.68
C GLU A 375 11.18 -15.63 10.64
N SER A 376 11.16 -16.92 11.00
CA SER A 376 11.53 -17.99 10.08
C SER A 376 10.60 -18.11 8.88
N ASP A 377 9.29 -17.88 9.07
CA ASP A 377 8.32 -17.90 7.99
C ASP A 377 8.46 -16.64 7.12
N ILE A 378 8.60 -15.47 7.73
CA ILE A 378 8.87 -14.21 7.02
C ILE A 378 10.11 -14.36 6.13
N LYS A 379 11.22 -14.91 6.67
CA LYS A 379 12.44 -15.18 5.91
C LYS A 379 12.17 -16.12 4.73
N ALA A 380 11.42 -17.21 4.96
CA ALA A 380 11.14 -18.19 3.92
C ALA A 380 10.38 -17.56 2.75
N PHE A 381 9.43 -16.66 3.01
CA PHE A 381 8.71 -15.91 1.98
C PHE A 381 9.61 -14.90 1.27
N TYR A 382 10.39 -14.09 1.98
CA TYR A 382 11.31 -13.13 1.36
C TYR A 382 12.35 -13.77 0.43
N LEU A 383 12.75 -15.02 0.68
CA LEU A 383 13.68 -15.76 -0.16
C LEU A 383 13.05 -16.23 -1.49
N GLN A 384 11.73 -16.16 -1.65
CA GLN A 384 11.11 -16.57 -2.91
C GLN A 384 11.29 -15.49 -3.99
N PRO A 385 11.65 -15.85 -5.24
CA PRO A 385 11.91 -14.88 -6.31
C PRO A 385 10.66 -14.15 -6.78
N TRP A 386 9.48 -14.64 -6.44
CA TRP A 386 8.16 -14.11 -6.80
C TRP A 386 7.49 -13.31 -5.68
N VAL A 387 8.16 -13.11 -4.54
CA VAL A 387 7.67 -12.26 -3.45
C VAL A 387 8.27 -10.87 -3.59
N MET A 388 7.42 -9.86 -3.62
CA MET A 388 7.76 -8.43 -3.65
C MET A 388 7.85 -7.84 -2.25
N VAL A 389 8.47 -6.69 -2.13
CA VAL A 389 8.39 -5.84 -0.93
C VAL A 389 7.21 -4.89 -1.10
N ALA A 390 6.30 -4.89 -0.14
CA ALA A 390 5.25 -3.90 -0.04
C ALA A 390 5.05 -3.47 1.41
N SER A 391 4.45 -2.31 1.63
CA SER A 391 4.30 -1.81 2.99
C SER A 391 3.08 -2.39 3.70
N ASP A 392 1.99 -2.63 2.99
CA ASP A 392 0.67 -2.85 3.58
C ASP A 392 0.35 -1.76 4.63
N GLY A 393 0.93 -0.58 4.38
CA GLY A 393 0.86 0.58 5.24
C GLY A 393 0.15 1.74 4.56
N GLY A 394 0.22 2.91 5.16
CA GLY A 394 -0.37 4.11 4.60
C GLY A 394 0.15 5.38 5.26
N ILE A 395 -0.24 6.52 4.72
CA ILE A 395 0.05 7.83 5.30
C ILE A 395 -0.61 7.93 6.66
N GLY A 396 0.19 8.21 7.71
CA GLY A 396 -0.31 8.34 9.08
C GLY A 396 -0.71 7.04 9.77
N ALA A 397 -0.36 5.87 9.18
CA ALA A 397 -0.71 4.56 9.73
C ALA A 397 -0.14 4.35 11.15
N SER A 398 -0.91 3.65 11.98
CA SER A 398 -0.55 3.31 13.36
C SER A 398 0.37 2.07 13.49
N HIS A 399 0.83 1.53 12.37
CA HIS A 399 1.80 0.44 12.31
C HIS A 399 3.12 0.93 11.70
N PRO A 400 4.30 0.53 12.22
CA PRO A 400 5.61 1.01 11.73
C PRO A 400 5.85 0.71 10.23
N ARG A 401 5.15 -0.25 9.64
CA ARG A 401 5.25 -0.59 8.22
C ARG A 401 4.90 0.59 7.29
N GLY A 402 4.05 1.53 7.74
CA GLY A 402 3.67 2.71 6.97
C GLY A 402 4.80 3.73 6.77
N ALA A 403 5.85 3.71 7.62
CA ALA A 403 6.97 4.66 7.55
C ALA A 403 8.35 4.00 7.46
N GLY A 404 8.46 2.66 7.55
CA GLY A 404 9.75 2.00 7.70
C GLY A 404 10.02 0.80 6.80
N THR A 405 9.06 0.29 6.04
CA THR A 405 9.17 -0.99 5.31
C THR A 405 10.39 -1.09 4.41
N PHE A 406 10.55 -0.19 3.48
CA PHE A 406 11.62 -0.26 2.47
C PHE A 406 13.01 -0.06 3.10
N PRO A 407 13.23 0.94 3.97
CA PRO A 407 14.48 1.09 4.70
C PRO A 407 14.81 -0.10 5.63
N ARG A 408 13.79 -0.73 6.25
CA ARG A 408 13.98 -1.92 7.08
C ARG A 408 14.51 -3.10 6.28
N VAL A 409 13.98 -3.34 5.09
CA VAL A 409 14.51 -4.42 4.23
C VAL A 409 15.96 -4.15 3.87
N LEU A 410 16.32 -2.91 3.50
CA LEU A 410 17.70 -2.54 3.17
C LEU A 410 18.62 -2.62 4.39
N GLY A 411 18.19 -2.08 5.54
CA GLY A 411 19.00 -2.07 6.75
C GLY A 411 19.07 -3.43 7.43
N VAL A 412 17.92 -4.04 7.71
CA VAL A 412 17.87 -5.27 8.52
C VAL A 412 18.10 -6.51 7.66
N TYR A 413 17.36 -6.69 6.54
CA TYR A 413 17.41 -7.96 5.79
C TYR A 413 18.61 -8.06 4.84
N VAL A 414 19.08 -6.93 4.32
CA VAL A 414 20.29 -6.90 3.48
C VAL A 414 21.54 -6.74 4.34
N ARG A 415 21.68 -5.60 5.06
CA ARG A 415 22.94 -5.26 5.75
C ARG A 415 23.20 -6.09 7.00
N GLU A 416 22.20 -6.28 7.89
CA GLU A 416 22.43 -6.92 9.18
C GLU A 416 22.28 -8.45 9.13
N LYS A 417 21.18 -8.94 8.52
CA LYS A 417 20.86 -10.38 8.50
C LYS A 417 21.37 -11.13 7.28
N HIS A 418 21.77 -10.43 6.23
CA HIS A 418 22.24 -11.01 4.97
C HIS A 418 21.28 -12.05 4.36
N TRP A 419 19.95 -11.81 4.48
CA TRP A 419 18.94 -12.67 3.87
C TRP A 419 18.84 -12.45 2.36
N LEU A 420 18.98 -11.19 1.95
CA LEU A 420 18.95 -10.77 0.56
C LEU A 420 20.27 -10.09 0.19
N THR A 421 20.66 -10.20 -1.08
CA THR A 421 21.66 -9.29 -1.64
C THR A 421 21.02 -7.95 -1.92
N LEU A 422 21.80 -6.87 -1.91
CA LEU A 422 21.28 -5.53 -2.23
C LEU A 422 20.62 -5.46 -3.62
N PRO A 423 21.22 -6.00 -4.70
CA PRO A 423 20.56 -6.02 -6.01
C PRO A 423 19.22 -6.75 -6.01
N GLU A 424 19.10 -7.88 -5.29
CA GLU A 424 17.85 -8.63 -5.21
C GLU A 424 16.77 -7.88 -4.41
N ALA A 425 17.15 -7.22 -3.31
CA ALA A 425 16.22 -6.38 -2.55
C ALA A 425 15.68 -5.22 -3.42
N ILE A 426 16.57 -4.54 -4.16
CA ILE A 426 16.16 -3.48 -5.09
C ILE A 426 15.21 -4.03 -6.16
N ARG A 427 15.52 -5.20 -6.76
CA ARG A 427 14.63 -5.84 -7.74
C ARG A 427 13.22 -6.08 -7.17
N LYS A 428 13.14 -6.58 -5.93
CA LYS A 428 11.87 -6.85 -5.22
C LYS A 428 11.07 -5.57 -4.89
N MET A 429 11.71 -4.43 -4.85
CA MET A 429 11.12 -3.12 -4.57
C MET A 429 10.77 -2.33 -5.85
N THR A 430 11.26 -2.75 -7.02
CA THR A 430 11.23 -1.92 -8.23
C THR A 430 10.75 -2.69 -9.46
N SER A 431 11.62 -3.44 -10.14
CA SER A 431 11.27 -4.11 -11.39
C SER A 431 10.29 -5.27 -11.20
N LEU A 432 10.30 -5.95 -10.06
CA LEU A 432 9.37 -7.05 -9.80
C LEU A 432 7.92 -6.55 -9.66
N PRO A 433 7.60 -5.53 -8.83
CA PRO A 433 6.26 -4.93 -8.84
C PRO A 433 5.92 -4.26 -10.18
N ALA A 434 6.86 -3.59 -10.86
CA ALA A 434 6.61 -3.05 -12.20
C ALA A 434 6.23 -4.15 -13.19
N GLN A 435 6.91 -5.30 -13.17
CA GLN A 435 6.58 -6.47 -13.96
C GLN A 435 5.16 -7.00 -13.66
N ARG A 436 4.81 -7.11 -12.37
CA ARG A 436 3.46 -7.55 -11.94
C ARG A 436 2.37 -6.63 -12.48
N LEU A 437 2.60 -5.32 -12.46
CA LEU A 437 1.66 -4.30 -12.93
C LEU A 437 1.69 -4.11 -14.46
N GLY A 438 2.60 -4.77 -15.16
CA GLY A 438 2.77 -4.60 -16.62
C GLY A 438 3.43 -3.27 -17.02
N TRP A 439 4.05 -2.55 -16.07
CA TRP A 439 4.72 -1.28 -16.32
C TRP A 439 6.07 -1.48 -16.97
N LYS A 440 6.24 -0.98 -18.19
CA LYS A 440 7.45 -1.18 -18.99
C LYS A 440 8.52 -0.12 -18.77
N ASP A 441 8.10 1.12 -18.48
CA ASP A 441 8.99 2.28 -18.45
C ASP A 441 9.28 2.80 -17.02
N ARG A 442 8.99 1.99 -16.01
CA ARG A 442 9.29 2.26 -14.60
C ARG A 442 9.90 1.02 -13.93
N GLY A 443 10.51 1.21 -12.76
CA GLY A 443 11.12 0.13 -11.96
C GLY A 443 12.50 -0.34 -12.42
N THR A 444 13.07 0.25 -13.49
CA THR A 444 14.46 0.00 -13.92
C THR A 444 15.14 1.29 -14.38
N ILE A 445 16.46 1.40 -14.12
CA ILE A 445 17.28 2.48 -14.68
C ILE A 445 17.80 2.03 -16.04
N ARG A 446 17.12 2.47 -17.09
CA ARG A 446 17.50 2.27 -18.49
C ARG A 446 17.17 3.49 -19.32
N VAL A 447 17.85 3.66 -20.45
CA VAL A 447 17.56 4.75 -21.40
C VAL A 447 16.10 4.70 -21.85
N GLY A 448 15.42 5.84 -21.81
CA GLY A 448 14.01 6.00 -22.14
C GLY A 448 13.03 5.70 -21.00
N ALA A 449 13.49 5.19 -19.84
CA ALA A 449 12.63 5.01 -18.67
C ALA A 449 12.35 6.35 -17.98
N TYR A 450 11.21 6.44 -17.27
CA TYR A 450 10.95 7.58 -16.39
C TYR A 450 12.02 7.71 -15.31
N ALA A 451 12.39 8.94 -15.00
CA ALA A 451 13.38 9.23 -13.97
C ALA A 451 12.74 9.26 -12.57
N ASP A 452 12.18 8.12 -12.16
CA ASP A 452 11.85 7.82 -10.78
C ASP A 452 13.08 7.17 -10.15
N LEU A 453 13.76 7.90 -9.27
CA LEU A 453 15.09 7.53 -8.78
C LEU A 453 15.20 7.71 -7.28
N VAL A 454 15.95 6.84 -6.62
CA VAL A 454 16.33 6.99 -5.22
C VAL A 454 17.85 6.91 -5.06
N LEU A 455 18.41 7.86 -4.31
CA LEU A 455 19.81 7.88 -3.91
C LEU A 455 19.87 7.66 -2.39
N PHE A 456 20.56 6.62 -1.95
CA PHE A 456 20.63 6.26 -0.54
C PHE A 456 22.01 5.75 -0.12
N ASN A 457 22.28 5.86 1.18
CA ASN A 457 23.50 5.34 1.80
C ASN A 457 23.26 3.89 2.29
N PRO A 458 23.88 2.87 1.68
CA PRO A 458 23.67 1.47 2.05
C PRO A 458 24.18 1.14 3.47
N ASP A 459 25.11 1.94 4.01
CA ASP A 459 25.69 1.71 5.34
C ASP A 459 24.81 2.28 6.47
N THR A 460 23.92 3.24 6.18
CA THR A 460 23.15 3.94 7.21
C THR A 460 21.63 3.84 7.03
N VAL A 461 21.15 3.38 5.86
CA VAL A 461 19.73 3.23 5.60
C VAL A 461 19.10 2.23 6.59
N ILE A 462 18.06 2.70 7.31
CA ILE A 462 17.34 1.89 8.31
C ILE A 462 16.01 2.55 8.67
N ASP A 463 15.01 1.74 9.04
CA ASP A 463 13.79 2.23 9.68
C ASP A 463 14.07 2.78 11.09
N ARG A 464 13.26 3.72 11.51
CA ARG A 464 13.24 4.28 12.88
C ARG A 464 11.87 4.15 13.53
N SER A 465 10.88 3.79 12.75
CA SER A 465 9.53 3.54 13.24
C SER A 465 9.48 2.28 14.11
N THR A 466 8.66 2.34 15.14
CA THR A 466 8.45 1.25 16.11
C THR A 466 6.95 1.09 16.35
N TYR A 467 6.53 0.00 17.00
CA TYR A 467 5.12 -0.20 17.35
C TYR A 467 4.57 0.88 18.30
N THR A 468 5.44 1.55 19.05
CA THR A 468 5.07 2.68 19.93
C THR A 468 5.20 4.05 19.28
N ASN A 469 6.03 4.18 18.24
CA ASN A 469 6.25 5.41 17.48
C ASN A 469 6.23 5.08 15.97
N PRO A 470 5.05 4.75 15.40
CA PRO A 470 4.93 4.14 14.08
C PRO A 470 5.24 5.10 12.92
N THR A 471 5.17 6.40 13.14
CA THR A 471 5.32 7.44 12.10
C THR A 471 6.72 8.05 12.04
N THR A 472 7.67 7.55 12.85
CA THR A 472 9.06 8.06 12.82
C THR A 472 9.70 7.78 11.47
N LEU A 473 10.20 8.82 10.82
CA LEU A 473 10.80 8.72 9.50
C LEU A 473 12.12 7.94 9.53
N PRO A 474 12.47 7.22 8.45
CA PRO A 474 13.71 6.47 8.34
C PRO A 474 14.92 7.39 8.17
N THR A 475 16.12 6.80 8.16
CA THR A 475 17.37 7.48 7.85
C THR A 475 18.06 6.82 6.67
N GLY A 476 19.00 7.54 6.03
CA GLY A 476 19.86 7.03 4.97
C GLY A 476 19.28 7.13 3.55
N ILE A 477 18.05 7.59 3.37
CA ILE A 477 17.52 8.01 2.07
C ILE A 477 17.91 9.48 1.87
N GLU A 478 18.77 9.73 0.88
CA GLU A 478 19.37 11.07 0.68
C GLU A 478 18.58 11.90 -0.32
N LYS A 479 18.20 11.33 -1.48
CA LYS A 479 17.41 12.02 -2.50
C LYS A 479 16.40 11.09 -3.14
N VAL A 480 15.21 11.63 -3.43
CA VAL A 480 14.18 10.93 -4.21
C VAL A 480 13.70 11.84 -5.32
N PHE A 481 13.65 11.30 -6.53
CA PHE A 481 13.14 11.97 -7.71
C PHE A 481 11.90 11.21 -8.20
N VAL A 482 10.85 11.96 -8.50
CA VAL A 482 9.63 11.44 -9.15
C VAL A 482 9.49 12.18 -10.48
N ASN A 483 9.39 11.43 -11.57
CA ASN A 483 9.30 12.00 -12.92
C ASN A 483 10.39 13.08 -13.18
N GLY A 484 11.63 12.84 -12.73
CA GLY A 484 12.77 13.74 -12.88
C GLY A 484 12.78 14.96 -11.96
N VAL A 485 11.86 15.10 -11.04
CA VAL A 485 11.77 16.21 -10.08
C VAL A 485 12.14 15.74 -8.68
N LEU A 486 13.02 16.49 -8.00
CA LEU A 486 13.46 16.21 -6.64
C LEU A 486 12.31 16.47 -5.64
N VAL A 487 11.83 15.41 -4.97
CA VAL A 487 10.76 15.47 -3.96
C VAL A 487 11.28 15.31 -2.53
N TRP A 488 12.44 14.69 -2.35
CA TRP A 488 13.10 14.49 -1.06
C TRP A 488 14.57 14.85 -1.17
N ASP A 489 15.08 15.67 -0.27
CA ASP A 489 16.46 16.14 -0.26
C ASP A 489 17.03 16.23 1.16
N ASN A 490 18.10 15.47 1.44
CA ASN A 490 18.83 15.48 2.71
C ASN A 490 17.88 15.41 3.93
N ALA A 491 17.09 14.34 3.99
CA ALA A 491 16.13 14.04 5.06
C ALA A 491 14.99 15.06 5.23
N LYS A 492 14.59 15.75 4.16
CA LYS A 492 13.46 16.68 4.16
C LYS A 492 12.67 16.60 2.85
N PRO A 493 11.33 16.72 2.92
CA PRO A 493 10.54 16.87 1.72
C PRO A 493 10.80 18.23 1.07
N THR A 494 10.76 18.26 -0.25
CA THR A 494 10.63 19.51 -1.00
C THR A 494 9.14 19.89 -1.09
N SER A 495 8.82 21.05 -1.66
CA SER A 495 7.43 21.41 -1.95
C SER A 495 6.92 20.84 -3.28
N ALA A 496 7.77 20.13 -4.03
CA ALA A 496 7.45 19.64 -5.36
C ALA A 496 6.45 18.46 -5.32
N ARG A 497 5.49 18.50 -6.23
CA ARG A 497 4.44 17.50 -6.37
C ARG A 497 4.28 17.10 -7.85
N PRO A 498 5.27 16.37 -8.41
CA PRO A 498 5.30 15.98 -9.82
C PRO A 498 4.59 14.65 -10.09
N GLY A 499 4.02 14.03 -9.09
CA GLY A 499 3.34 12.74 -9.19
C GLY A 499 2.17 12.79 -10.16
N LEU A 500 1.92 11.66 -10.79
CA LEU A 500 0.90 11.47 -11.81
C LEU A 500 0.01 10.28 -11.44
N PHE A 501 -1.23 10.28 -11.91
CA PHE A 501 -2.04 9.09 -11.88
C PHE A 501 -1.59 8.15 -13.01
N LEU A 502 -1.28 6.89 -12.65
CA LEU A 502 -0.76 5.88 -13.57
C LEU A 502 -1.81 4.83 -13.87
N GLY A 503 -2.05 4.58 -15.14
CA GLY A 503 -2.90 3.48 -15.57
C GLY A 503 -2.16 2.14 -15.66
N ARG A 504 -2.84 1.14 -16.21
CA ARG A 504 -2.31 -0.22 -16.40
C ARG A 504 -1.01 -0.28 -17.20
N ALA A 505 -0.78 0.66 -18.10
CA ALA A 505 0.49 0.73 -18.86
C ALA A 505 1.64 1.41 -18.10
N GLY A 506 1.41 1.90 -16.88
CA GLY A 506 2.39 2.69 -16.11
C GLY A 506 2.64 4.10 -16.67
N ALA A 507 1.87 4.49 -17.68
CA ALA A 507 1.93 5.81 -18.28
C ALA A 507 0.88 6.73 -17.64
N PRO A 508 1.13 8.05 -17.63
CA PRO A 508 0.13 9.04 -17.24
C PRO A 508 -1.13 8.91 -18.09
N ILE A 509 -2.27 9.11 -17.46
CA ILE A 509 -3.54 9.12 -18.17
C ILE A 509 -3.96 10.58 -18.37
N GLU A 510 -4.20 10.95 -19.63
CA GLU A 510 -4.97 12.15 -19.91
C GLU A 510 -6.46 11.79 -19.77
N LEU A 511 -7.10 12.25 -18.71
CA LEU A 511 -8.55 12.14 -18.60
C LEU A 511 -9.15 12.95 -19.75
N LEU A 512 -9.75 12.25 -20.72
CA LEU A 512 -10.55 12.92 -21.74
C LEU A 512 -11.67 13.69 -21.04
N ASN A 513 -11.65 15.02 -21.20
CA ASN A 513 -12.63 15.98 -20.66
C ASN A 513 -14.06 15.67 -21.11
#